data_3d0e2ca8ef4d1b28459ce6bbe50a53ef
#
_entry.id   3d0e2ca8ef4d1b28459ce6bbe50a53ef
#
_cell.length_a   1.000
_cell.length_b   1.000
_cell.length_c   1.000
_cell.angle_alpha   90.00
_cell.angle_beta   90.00
_cell.angle_gamma   90.00
#
_symmetry.space_group_name_H-M   'P 1'
#
loop_
_entity.id
_entity.type
_entity.pdbx_description
1 polymer ?
#
loop_
_entity_poly.entity_id
_entity_poly.type
_entity_poly.pdbx_seq_one_letter_code
_entity_poly.pdbx_strand_id
1 'polypeptide(L)' 'MSWHIHKAAALGQMGKTSEANRELDRINELFPGFAEDPIRELRKFLFTEDIVRKYYDGLKKAGLQVELAEEA' A
#
# COMPACT_ATOMS: atom_id res chain seq x y z
N MET A 1 -3.55 11.97 -2.57
CA MET A 1 -3.35 10.51 -2.47
C MET A 1 -4.58 9.79 -2.93
N SER A 2 -4.38 8.66 -3.57
CA SER A 2 -5.52 7.91 -4.10
C SER A 2 -6.37 7.33 -2.97
N TRP A 3 -7.67 7.42 -3.14
CA TRP A 3 -8.63 6.82 -2.23
C TRP A 3 -8.38 5.32 -2.08
N HIS A 4 -8.00 4.67 -3.19
CA HIS A 4 -7.78 3.23 -3.18
C HIS A 4 -6.60 2.82 -2.32
N ILE A 5 -5.54 3.62 -2.30
CA ILE A 5 -4.39 3.33 -1.45
C ILE A 5 -4.79 3.42 0.01
N HIS A 6 -5.51 4.47 0.35
CA HIS A 6 -5.99 4.70 1.70
C HIS A 6 -6.88 3.55 2.15
N LYS A 7 -7.82 3.18 1.28
CA LYS A 7 -8.78 2.14 1.59
C LYS A 7 -8.11 0.77 1.73
N ALA A 8 -7.15 0.47 0.84
CA ALA A 8 -6.44 -0.81 0.92
C ALA A 8 -5.67 -0.95 2.21
N ALA A 9 -4.99 0.12 2.63
CA ALA A 9 -4.24 0.10 3.87
C ALA A 9 -5.15 -0.13 5.07
N ALA A 10 -6.29 0.56 5.09
CA ALA A 10 -7.24 0.41 6.18
C ALA A 10 -7.82 -1.00 6.24
N LEU A 11 -8.20 -1.54 5.08
CA LEU A 11 -8.75 -2.88 5.02
C LEU A 11 -7.72 -3.92 5.45
N GLY A 12 -6.46 -3.70 5.08
CA GLY A 12 -5.40 -4.59 5.51
C GLY A 12 -5.24 -4.60 7.01
N GLN A 13 -5.28 -3.43 7.64
CA GLN A 13 -5.18 -3.34 9.10
C GLN A 13 -6.37 -3.99 9.78
N MET A 14 -7.54 -3.97 9.14
CA MET A 14 -8.74 -4.59 9.69
C MET A 14 -8.80 -6.10 9.44
N GLY A 15 -7.85 -6.64 8.70
CA GLY A 15 -7.84 -8.06 8.40
C GLY A 15 -8.80 -8.47 7.28
N LYS A 16 -9.36 -7.52 6.57
CA LYS A 16 -10.30 -7.81 5.48
C LYS A 16 -9.54 -8.04 4.18
N THR A 17 -8.87 -9.17 4.12
CA THR A 17 -7.92 -9.47 3.06
C THR A 17 -8.52 -9.49 1.66
N SER A 18 -9.68 -10.12 1.49
CA SER A 18 -10.30 -10.21 0.16
C SER A 18 -10.63 -8.84 -0.41
N GLU A 19 -11.22 -7.98 0.43
CA GLU A 19 -11.58 -6.64 -0.02
C GLU A 19 -10.32 -5.82 -0.26
N ALA A 20 -9.33 -5.98 0.61
CA ALA A 20 -8.08 -5.26 0.46
C ALA A 20 -7.37 -5.63 -0.84
N ASN A 21 -7.40 -6.92 -1.20
CA ASN A 21 -6.77 -7.36 -2.44
C ASN A 21 -7.43 -6.74 -3.65
N ARG A 22 -8.73 -6.56 -3.63
CA ARG A 22 -9.41 -5.89 -4.74
C ARG A 22 -8.93 -4.47 -4.90
N GLU A 23 -8.72 -3.78 -3.78
CA GLU A 23 -8.23 -2.42 -3.85
C GLU A 23 -6.79 -2.38 -4.36
N LEU A 24 -5.98 -3.37 -3.98
CA LEU A 24 -4.62 -3.44 -4.49
C LEU A 24 -4.60 -3.66 -6.00
N ASP A 25 -5.50 -4.49 -6.50
CA ASP A 25 -5.60 -4.68 -7.94
C ASP A 25 -5.92 -3.37 -8.64
N ARG A 26 -6.81 -2.59 -8.06
CA ARG A 26 -7.17 -1.31 -8.63
C ARG A 26 -5.99 -0.35 -8.59
N ILE A 27 -5.24 -0.36 -7.49
CA ILE A 27 -4.06 0.49 -7.37
C ILE A 27 -3.05 0.15 -8.45
N ASN A 28 -2.84 -1.14 -8.70
CA ASN A 28 -1.90 -1.57 -9.72
C ASN A 28 -2.35 -1.16 -11.12
N GLU A 29 -3.65 -1.09 -11.36
CA GLU A 29 -4.16 -0.62 -12.63
C GLU A 29 -3.95 0.89 -12.81
N LEU A 30 -4.18 1.64 -11.74
CA LEU A 30 -4.09 3.10 -11.80
C LEU A 30 -2.65 3.60 -11.70
N PHE A 31 -1.82 2.88 -10.95
CA PHE A 31 -0.43 3.28 -10.71
C PHE A 31 0.48 2.07 -10.91
N PRO A 32 0.80 1.73 -12.17
CA PRO A 32 1.53 0.48 -12.44
C PRO A 32 2.87 0.33 -11.74
N GLY A 33 3.52 1.43 -11.39
CA GLY A 33 4.81 1.36 -10.72
C GLY A 33 4.75 1.34 -9.21
N PHE A 34 3.54 1.34 -8.64
CA PHE A 34 3.42 1.48 -7.20
C PHE A 34 4.10 0.33 -6.44
N ALA A 35 3.92 -0.90 -6.89
CA ALA A 35 4.46 -2.05 -6.18
C ALA A 35 5.99 -2.15 -6.26
N GLU A 36 6.61 -1.42 -7.19
CA GLU A 36 8.07 -1.45 -7.30
C GLU A 36 8.73 -0.74 -6.14
N ASP A 37 8.14 0.37 -5.70
CA ASP A 37 8.71 1.11 -4.58
C ASP A 37 7.58 1.85 -3.85
N PRO A 38 6.75 1.11 -3.11
CA PRO A 38 5.59 1.71 -2.47
C PRO A 38 5.94 2.77 -1.44
N ILE A 39 7.05 2.60 -0.74
CA ILE A 39 7.43 3.59 0.26
C ILE A 39 7.72 4.92 -0.41
N ARG A 40 8.43 4.91 -1.53
CA ARG A 40 8.74 6.12 -2.26
C ARG A 40 7.47 6.80 -2.74
N GLU A 41 6.51 6.01 -3.25
CA GLU A 41 5.25 6.58 -3.72
C GLU A 41 4.47 7.18 -2.57
N LEU A 42 4.47 6.50 -1.43
CA LEU A 42 3.75 7.02 -0.27
C LEU A 42 4.36 8.32 0.23
N ARG A 43 5.68 8.43 0.18
CA ARG A 43 6.35 9.65 0.64
C ARG A 43 5.98 10.88 -0.17
N LYS A 44 5.51 10.69 -1.38
CA LYS A 44 5.08 11.82 -2.20
C LYS A 44 3.82 12.48 -1.66
N PHE A 45 3.03 11.73 -0.89
CA PHE A 45 1.73 12.20 -0.42
C PHE A 45 1.66 12.38 1.09
N LEU A 46 2.53 11.72 1.83
CA LEU A 46 2.45 11.71 3.29
C LEU A 46 3.60 12.50 3.88
N PHE A 47 3.33 13.16 5.00
CA PHE A 47 4.30 14.09 5.57
C PHE A 47 5.29 13.48 6.55
N THR A 48 4.91 12.43 7.27
CA THR A 48 5.78 11.86 8.28
C THR A 48 6.08 10.40 7.99
N GLU A 49 7.26 9.96 8.43
CA GLU A 49 7.66 8.56 8.24
C GLU A 49 6.76 7.62 9.02
N ASP A 50 6.26 8.06 10.17
CA ASP A 50 5.36 7.21 10.94
C ASP A 50 4.11 6.88 10.15
N ILE A 51 3.55 7.87 9.47
CA ILE A 51 2.35 7.66 8.67
C ILE A 51 2.68 6.78 7.46
N VAL A 52 3.82 7.03 6.83
CA VAL A 52 4.26 6.21 5.70
C VAL A 52 4.35 4.74 6.12
N ARG A 53 4.96 4.48 7.26
CA ARG A 53 5.11 3.12 7.74
C ARG A 53 3.78 2.46 8.05
N LYS A 54 2.86 3.20 8.62
CA LYS A 54 1.53 2.66 8.91
C LYS A 54 0.80 2.27 7.64
N TYR A 55 0.86 3.11 6.62
CA TYR A 55 0.23 2.80 5.35
C TYR A 55 0.90 1.59 4.70
N TYR A 56 2.22 1.58 4.70
CA TYR A 56 2.95 0.48 4.11
C TYR A 56 2.63 -0.84 4.81
N ASP A 57 2.60 -0.82 6.14
CA ASP A 57 2.27 -2.00 6.92
C ASP A 57 0.88 -2.51 6.59
N GLY A 58 -0.08 -1.58 6.49
CA GLY A 58 -1.45 -1.96 6.14
C GLY A 58 -1.53 -2.56 4.74
N LEU A 59 -0.78 -2.01 3.79
CA LEU A 59 -0.77 -2.52 2.44
C LEU A 59 -0.14 -3.90 2.37
N LYS A 60 0.90 -4.14 3.16
CA LYS A 60 1.50 -5.46 3.22
C LYS A 60 0.53 -6.48 3.80
N LYS A 61 -0.19 -6.09 4.83
CA LYS A 61 -1.20 -6.97 5.42
C LYS A 61 -2.34 -7.23 4.42
N ALA A 62 -2.57 -6.30 3.53
CA ALA A 62 -3.57 -6.46 2.49
C ALA A 62 -3.09 -7.41 1.38
N GLY A 63 -1.81 -7.74 1.37
CA GLY A 63 -1.28 -8.67 0.39
C GLY A 63 -0.44 -8.03 -0.68
N LEU A 64 0.01 -6.79 -0.49
CA LEU A 64 0.84 -6.12 -1.47
C LEU A 64 2.12 -6.90 -1.71
N GLN A 65 2.40 -7.19 -2.98
CA GLN A 65 3.63 -7.86 -3.38
C GLN A 65 4.66 -6.79 -3.68
N VAL A 66 5.70 -6.73 -2.88
CA VAL A 66 6.74 -5.73 -3.06
C VAL A 66 7.87 -6.35 -3.86
N GLU A 67 8.18 -5.74 -5.01
CA GLU A 67 9.21 -6.29 -5.87
C GLU A 67 10.60 -5.95 -5.40
N LEU A 68 10.77 -4.80 -4.76
CA LEU A 68 12.02 -4.48 -4.16
C LEU A 68 12.24 -5.38 -2.99
N ALA A 69 13.44 -5.93 -2.89
CA ALA A 69 13.73 -6.80 -1.78
C ALA A 69 13.66 -5.99 -0.51
N GLU A 70 12.85 -6.49 0.40
CA GLU A 70 12.82 -5.90 1.69
C GLU A 70 14.08 -6.24 2.36
N GLU A 71 14.73 -5.31 2.91
CA GLU A 71 15.90 -5.66 3.58
C GLU A 71 15.59 -6.28 4.84
N ALA A 72 15.91 -7.44 4.97
CA ALA A 72 15.57 -8.15 6.16
C ALA A 72 16.37 -7.66 7.31
#